data_bb2cf321181f5167e539f0ede9d3cb10
#
_entry.id   bb2cf321181f5167e539f0ede9d3cb10
#
_cell.length_a   1.000
_cell.length_b   1.000
_cell.length_c   1.000
_cell.angle_alpha   90.00
_cell.angle_beta   90.00
_cell.angle_gamma   90.00
#
_symmetry.space_group_name_H-M   'P 1'
#
loop_
_entity.id
_entity.type
_entity.pdbx_description
1 polymer ?
#
loop_
_entity_poly.entity_id
_entity_poly.type
_entity_poly.pdbx_seq_one_letter_code
_entity_poly.pdbx_strand_id
1 'polypeptide(L)'
;HTLGFIAGSSVSNFSHRFHNEDVYMPLTPMFHVHGWGFPYMATLLGVKQVYPGRYEPKKLLDLIIQEKVTFSHCVPTILQMLLNENKKIKYDLSKLKLIIGGSAMSKNLAEEARNHGINVVSAYGMSETCPFLTIAQIPSEARKSSQRELIKMRTKTGKPGPLVDLRVVDENYKDVVRDNKSTGEIIARAPWLTNGYIKDKQASKELWKGGYLHTGDVG
;
A
#
# COMPACT_ATOMS: atom_id res chain seq x y z
N HIS A 1 -2.40 -3.91 15.11
CA HIS A 1 -1.99 -3.83 13.71
C HIS A 1 -2.77 -4.83 12.86
N THR A 2 -2.61 -6.10 13.16
CA THR A 2 -3.09 -7.22 12.37
C THR A 2 -4.62 -7.21 12.19
N LEU A 3 -5.37 -6.93 13.26
CA LEU A 3 -6.84 -6.93 13.22
C LEU A 3 -7.44 -5.85 12.30
N GLY A 4 -6.89 -4.63 12.31
CA GLY A 4 -7.37 -3.57 11.42
C GLY A 4 -7.08 -3.87 9.95
N PHE A 5 -5.91 -4.45 9.68
CA PHE A 5 -5.51 -4.86 8.33
C PHE A 5 -6.34 -6.04 7.82
N ILE A 6 -6.64 -7.01 8.69
CA ILE A 6 -7.47 -8.17 8.38
C ILE A 6 -8.91 -7.74 8.10
N ALA A 7 -9.50 -6.93 8.96
CA ALA A 7 -10.82 -6.39 8.72
C ALA A 7 -10.87 -5.62 7.39
N GLY A 8 -9.82 -4.86 7.08
CA GLY A 8 -9.71 -4.10 5.83
C GLY A 8 -9.55 -4.96 4.59
N SER A 9 -8.69 -5.95 4.62
CA SER A 9 -8.34 -6.76 3.44
C SER A 9 -9.32 -7.89 3.15
N SER A 10 -9.90 -8.49 4.20
CA SER A 10 -10.79 -9.65 4.05
C SER A 10 -12.25 -9.28 3.75
N VAL A 11 -12.69 -8.08 4.15
CA VAL A 11 -14.10 -7.67 4.05
C VAL A 11 -14.35 -6.71 2.88
N SER A 12 -13.32 -6.12 2.29
CA SER A 12 -13.49 -5.12 1.24
C SER A 12 -13.49 -5.72 -0.16
N ASN A 13 -14.30 -5.14 -1.05
CA ASN A 13 -14.30 -5.42 -2.50
C ASN A 13 -13.05 -4.85 -3.20
N PHE A 14 -11.88 -4.88 -2.55
CA PHE A 14 -10.64 -4.41 -3.13
C PHE A 14 -10.21 -5.34 -4.26
N SER A 15 -9.78 -4.77 -5.38
CA SER A 15 -9.17 -5.52 -6.48
C SER A 15 -7.86 -6.23 -6.06
N HIS A 16 -7.31 -5.85 -4.90
CA HIS A 16 -6.11 -6.40 -4.27
C HIS A 16 -6.42 -7.09 -2.95
N ARG A 17 -7.62 -7.68 -2.87
CA ARG A 17 -7.97 -8.49 -1.72
C ARG A 17 -6.92 -9.60 -1.52
N PHE A 18 -6.44 -9.71 -0.28
CA PHE A 18 -5.56 -10.77 0.16
C PHE A 18 -6.40 -11.89 0.79
N HIS A 19 -6.25 -13.11 0.34
CA HIS A 19 -7.06 -14.25 0.79
C HIS A 19 -6.22 -15.52 0.91
N ASN A 20 -6.79 -16.55 1.49
CA ASN A 20 -6.10 -17.81 1.82
C ASN A 20 -5.57 -18.61 0.61
N GLU A 21 -6.06 -18.33 -0.59
CA GLU A 21 -5.56 -18.94 -1.84
C GLU A 21 -4.35 -18.21 -2.44
N ASP A 22 -3.99 -17.04 -1.89
CA ASP A 22 -2.82 -16.32 -2.35
C ASP A 22 -1.53 -17.02 -1.93
N VAL A 23 -0.46 -16.75 -2.67
CA VAL A 23 0.91 -17.06 -2.29
C VAL A 23 1.62 -15.72 -2.13
N TYR A 24 2.09 -15.46 -0.92
CA TYR A 24 2.65 -14.18 -0.53
C TYR A 24 4.18 -14.19 -0.53
N MET A 25 4.78 -13.15 -1.11
CA MET A 25 6.23 -12.92 -1.03
C MET A 25 6.52 -11.47 -0.64
N PRO A 26 7.13 -11.16 0.53
CA PRO A 26 7.48 -9.80 0.91
C PRO A 26 8.62 -9.28 0.03
N LEU A 27 8.37 -8.15 -0.64
CA LEU A 27 9.37 -7.36 -1.37
C LEU A 27 9.72 -6.06 -0.65
N THR A 28 9.26 -5.91 0.58
CA THR A 28 9.65 -4.84 1.51
C THR A 28 10.43 -5.48 2.65
N PRO A 29 11.57 -4.90 3.06
CA PRO A 29 12.35 -5.43 4.17
C PRO A 29 11.51 -5.59 5.45
N MET A 30 11.71 -6.71 6.15
CA MET A 30 10.92 -7.06 7.34
C MET A 30 11.05 -6.05 8.48
N PHE A 31 12.13 -5.28 8.53
CA PHE A 31 12.33 -4.22 9.54
C PHE A 31 11.54 -2.93 9.24
N HIS A 32 11.05 -2.73 8.00
CA HIS A 32 10.16 -1.62 7.67
C HIS A 32 8.74 -1.95 8.09
N VAL A 33 8.31 -1.43 9.25
CA VAL A 33 6.98 -1.61 9.85
C VAL A 33 6.53 -3.07 9.76
N HIS A 34 7.46 -4.00 10.13
CA HIS A 34 7.25 -5.46 10.12
C HIS A 34 6.74 -6.01 8.77
N GLY A 35 7.39 -5.59 7.65
CA GLY A 35 6.94 -5.97 6.31
C GLY A 35 5.53 -5.49 6.00
N TRP A 36 5.19 -4.30 6.48
CA TRP A 36 3.87 -3.67 6.37
C TRP A 36 2.72 -4.50 6.96
N GLY A 37 3.02 -5.34 7.94
CA GLY A 37 2.03 -6.19 8.63
C GLY A 37 1.55 -7.41 7.85
N PHE A 38 1.90 -7.55 6.56
CA PHE A 38 1.45 -8.67 5.72
C PHE A 38 1.92 -10.05 6.19
N PRO A 39 3.15 -10.25 6.73
CA PRO A 39 3.55 -11.56 7.25
C PRO A 39 2.64 -12.07 8.36
N TYR A 40 2.21 -11.19 9.26
CA TYR A 40 1.28 -11.56 10.35
C TYR A 40 -0.09 -11.92 9.81
N MET A 41 -0.56 -11.15 8.82
CA MET A 41 -1.83 -11.42 8.16
C MET A 41 -1.79 -12.74 7.38
N ALA A 42 -0.70 -12.99 6.66
CA ALA A 42 -0.49 -14.24 5.94
C ALA A 42 -0.48 -15.44 6.90
N THR A 43 0.15 -15.32 8.06
CA THR A 43 0.14 -16.34 9.10
C THR A 43 -1.27 -16.60 9.64
N LEU A 44 -2.02 -15.54 9.94
CA LEU A 44 -3.39 -15.67 10.45
C LEU A 44 -4.35 -16.32 9.45
N LEU A 45 -4.19 -16.04 8.16
CA LEU A 45 -5.03 -16.59 7.08
C LEU A 45 -4.54 -17.96 6.57
N GLY A 46 -3.42 -18.47 7.09
CA GLY A 46 -2.82 -19.72 6.61
C GLY A 46 -2.27 -19.63 5.19
N VAL A 47 -1.88 -18.45 4.74
CA VAL A 47 -1.34 -18.20 3.40
C VAL A 47 0.10 -18.70 3.30
N LYS A 48 0.44 -19.37 2.20
CA LYS A 48 1.83 -19.75 1.89
C LYS A 48 2.69 -18.50 1.78
N GLN A 49 3.82 -18.49 2.51
CA GLN A 49 4.77 -17.38 2.52
C GLN A 49 6.11 -17.82 1.91
N VAL A 50 6.63 -17.01 0.99
CA VAL A 50 7.90 -17.21 0.30
C VAL A 50 8.84 -16.09 0.68
N TYR A 51 9.95 -16.38 1.36
CA TYR A 51 10.91 -15.39 1.80
C TYR A 51 12.14 -15.39 0.86
N PRO A 52 12.34 -14.32 0.06
CA PRO A 52 13.30 -14.34 -1.04
C PRO A 52 14.77 -14.19 -0.60
N GLY A 53 15.03 -13.74 0.63
CA GLY A 53 16.37 -13.41 1.09
C GLY A 53 16.89 -12.12 0.45
N ARG A 54 18.06 -12.17 -0.24
CA ARG A 54 18.62 -11.00 -0.90
C ARG A 54 17.80 -10.57 -2.11
N TYR A 55 17.70 -9.25 -2.31
CA TYR A 55 16.94 -8.64 -3.42
C TYR A 55 17.76 -8.66 -4.72
N GLU A 56 17.78 -9.80 -5.38
CA GLU A 56 18.37 -9.97 -6.71
C GLU A 56 17.23 -10.08 -7.73
N PRO A 57 17.10 -9.17 -8.71
CA PRO A 57 15.92 -9.07 -9.57
C PRO A 57 15.55 -10.37 -10.25
N LYS A 58 16.55 -11.06 -10.83
CA LYS A 58 16.33 -12.35 -11.49
C LYS A 58 15.80 -13.40 -10.53
N LYS A 59 16.43 -13.55 -9.37
CA LYS A 59 16.02 -14.51 -8.33
C LYS A 59 14.62 -14.25 -7.82
N LEU A 60 14.25 -12.96 -7.64
CA LEU A 60 12.89 -12.59 -7.24
C LEU A 60 11.86 -13.03 -8.29
N LEU A 61 12.14 -12.78 -9.58
CA LEU A 61 11.27 -13.20 -10.68
C LEU A 61 11.19 -14.73 -10.79
N ASP A 62 12.33 -15.43 -10.67
CA ASP A 62 12.35 -16.90 -10.66
C ASP A 62 11.45 -17.46 -9.54
N LEU A 63 11.55 -16.92 -8.32
CA LEU A 63 10.72 -17.32 -7.18
C LEU A 63 9.24 -17.00 -7.42
N ILE A 64 8.91 -15.84 -8.00
CA ILE A 64 7.51 -15.48 -8.34
C ILE A 64 6.89 -16.56 -9.22
N ILE A 65 7.63 -17.04 -10.23
CA ILE A 65 7.14 -18.06 -11.16
C ILE A 65 7.12 -19.46 -10.51
N GLN A 66 8.23 -19.87 -9.92
CA GLN A 66 8.38 -21.23 -9.35
C GLN A 66 7.40 -21.49 -8.20
N GLU A 67 7.24 -20.51 -7.32
CA GLU A 67 6.38 -20.60 -6.14
C GLU A 67 4.95 -20.15 -6.40
N LYS A 68 4.66 -19.69 -7.64
CA LYS A 68 3.35 -19.17 -8.08
C LYS A 68 2.86 -18.01 -7.19
N VAL A 69 3.73 -17.07 -6.89
CA VAL A 69 3.40 -15.92 -6.06
C VAL A 69 2.32 -15.08 -6.72
N THR A 70 1.26 -14.78 -5.98
CA THR A 70 0.11 -14.00 -6.45
C THR A 70 -0.03 -12.65 -5.77
N PHE A 71 0.62 -12.47 -4.62
CA PHE A 71 0.49 -11.25 -3.83
C PHE A 71 1.82 -10.77 -3.26
N SER A 72 2.08 -9.48 -3.40
CA SER A 72 3.23 -8.84 -2.77
C SER A 72 3.01 -7.33 -2.57
N HIS A 73 3.99 -6.69 -1.99
CA HIS A 73 4.04 -5.23 -1.81
C HIS A 73 5.48 -4.74 -1.89
N CYS A 74 5.67 -3.54 -2.41
CA CYS A 74 7.00 -2.95 -2.50
C CYS A 74 6.94 -1.43 -2.72
N VAL A 75 8.12 -0.82 -2.70
CA VAL A 75 8.32 0.58 -3.12
C VAL A 75 8.49 0.67 -4.65
N PRO A 76 8.22 1.83 -5.29
CA PRO A 76 8.34 1.99 -6.75
C PRO A 76 9.68 1.58 -7.33
N THR A 77 10.78 1.80 -6.62
CA THR A 77 12.13 1.42 -7.08
C THR A 77 12.32 -0.09 -7.24
N ILE A 78 11.74 -0.89 -6.34
CA ILE A 78 11.76 -2.35 -6.46
C ILE A 78 10.91 -2.81 -7.64
N LEU A 79 9.72 -2.24 -7.83
CA LEU A 79 8.91 -2.54 -9.01
C LEU A 79 9.66 -2.23 -10.30
N GLN A 80 10.28 -1.05 -10.41
CA GLN A 80 11.07 -0.68 -11.60
C GLN A 80 12.21 -1.66 -11.87
N MET A 81 12.90 -2.10 -10.83
CA MET A 81 13.98 -3.08 -10.91
C MET A 81 13.47 -4.43 -11.47
N LEU A 82 12.34 -4.91 -11.00
CA LEU A 82 11.71 -6.15 -11.48
C LEU A 82 11.27 -6.01 -12.95
N LEU A 83 10.64 -4.89 -13.32
CA LEU A 83 10.21 -4.65 -14.70
C LEU A 83 11.39 -4.60 -15.67
N ASN A 84 12.47 -3.91 -15.30
CA ASN A 84 13.68 -3.85 -16.11
C ASN A 84 14.30 -5.23 -16.35
N GLU A 85 14.32 -6.08 -15.36
CA GLU A 85 14.80 -7.45 -15.52
C GLU A 85 13.83 -8.30 -16.32
N ASN A 86 12.52 -8.15 -16.10
CA ASN A 86 11.51 -8.92 -16.83
C ASN A 86 11.42 -8.56 -18.34
N LYS A 87 11.86 -7.38 -18.77
CA LYS A 87 12.02 -7.05 -20.20
C LYS A 87 12.95 -8.03 -20.92
N LYS A 88 13.96 -8.55 -20.22
CA LYS A 88 14.94 -9.52 -20.77
C LYS A 88 14.38 -10.94 -20.72
N ILE A 89 13.76 -11.31 -19.60
CA ILE A 89 13.35 -12.69 -19.28
C ILE A 89 11.97 -13.02 -19.88
N LYS A 90 11.03 -12.03 -19.84
CA LYS A 90 9.65 -12.12 -20.39
C LYS A 90 8.77 -13.17 -19.68
N TYR A 91 8.87 -13.28 -18.36
CA TYR A 91 7.95 -14.07 -17.57
C TYR A 91 6.53 -13.49 -17.58
N ASP A 92 5.52 -14.35 -17.56
CA ASP A 92 4.13 -13.96 -17.36
C ASP A 92 3.87 -13.62 -15.87
N LEU A 93 3.63 -12.35 -15.60
CA LEU A 93 3.34 -11.84 -14.25
C LEU A 93 1.86 -11.49 -14.06
N SER A 94 0.97 -11.97 -14.93
CA SER A 94 -0.46 -11.60 -14.95
C SER A 94 -1.24 -11.99 -13.69
N LYS A 95 -0.73 -12.93 -12.90
CA LYS A 95 -1.34 -13.34 -11.63
C LYS A 95 -0.88 -12.50 -10.44
N LEU A 96 0.15 -11.67 -10.61
CA LEU A 96 0.75 -10.91 -9.52
C LEU A 96 -0.05 -9.64 -9.20
N LYS A 97 -0.49 -9.54 -7.96
CA LYS A 97 -1.08 -8.34 -7.36
C LYS A 97 -0.01 -7.63 -6.52
N LEU A 98 0.22 -6.34 -6.77
CA LEU A 98 1.20 -5.55 -6.01
C LEU A 98 0.56 -4.31 -5.40
N ILE A 99 0.80 -4.13 -4.11
CA ILE A 99 0.54 -2.87 -3.41
C ILE A 99 1.84 -2.06 -3.40
N ILE A 100 1.78 -0.84 -3.91
CA ILE A 100 2.90 0.08 -4.01
C ILE A 100 2.72 1.21 -3.01
N GLY A 101 3.70 1.39 -2.13
CA GLY A 101 3.68 2.42 -1.09
C GLY A 101 5.08 2.94 -0.77
N GLY A 102 5.18 3.74 0.30
CA GLY A 102 6.45 4.37 0.73
C GLY A 102 6.87 5.58 -0.11
N SER A 103 6.40 5.71 -1.34
CA SER A 103 6.46 6.91 -2.17
C SER A 103 5.44 6.86 -3.30
N ALA A 104 5.21 7.99 -3.97
CA ALA A 104 4.24 8.09 -5.06
C ALA A 104 4.64 7.22 -6.26
N MET A 105 3.72 6.41 -6.75
CA MET A 105 3.87 5.63 -7.99
C MET A 105 3.54 6.53 -9.19
N SER A 106 4.49 6.67 -10.13
CA SER A 106 4.23 7.42 -11.37
C SER A 106 3.25 6.67 -12.28
N LYS A 107 2.51 7.43 -13.11
CA LYS A 107 1.61 6.84 -14.11
C LYS A 107 2.35 5.93 -15.08
N ASN A 108 3.53 6.35 -15.54
CA ASN A 108 4.36 5.58 -16.48
C ASN A 108 4.76 4.22 -15.87
N LEU A 109 5.15 4.20 -14.59
CA LEU A 109 5.49 2.96 -13.89
C LEU A 109 4.28 2.03 -13.76
N ALA A 110 3.11 2.59 -13.48
CA ALA A 110 1.87 1.82 -13.41
C ALA A 110 1.44 1.25 -14.76
N GLU A 111 1.63 2.01 -15.85
CA GLU A 111 1.40 1.55 -17.24
C GLU A 111 2.38 0.44 -17.61
N GLU A 112 3.66 0.63 -17.31
CA GLU A 112 4.70 -0.37 -17.56
C GLU A 112 4.40 -1.67 -16.80
N ALA A 113 4.08 -1.61 -15.52
CA ALA A 113 3.70 -2.78 -14.73
C ALA A 113 2.51 -3.53 -15.37
N ARG A 114 1.50 -2.80 -15.80
CA ARG A 114 0.34 -3.36 -16.49
C ARG A 114 0.69 -4.03 -17.81
N ASN A 115 1.61 -3.45 -18.59
CA ASN A 115 2.08 -4.05 -19.85
C ASN A 115 2.80 -5.39 -19.62
N HIS A 116 3.34 -5.59 -18.41
CA HIS A 116 3.87 -6.87 -17.94
C HIS A 116 2.81 -7.76 -17.26
N GLY A 117 1.53 -7.39 -17.32
CA GLY A 117 0.42 -8.14 -16.71
C GLY A 117 0.20 -7.88 -15.22
N ILE A 118 1.08 -7.15 -14.54
CA ILE A 118 1.02 -6.97 -13.09
C ILE A 118 -0.15 -6.05 -12.71
N ASN A 119 -0.95 -6.49 -11.76
CA ASN A 119 -2.03 -5.70 -11.19
C ASN A 119 -1.51 -4.85 -10.02
N VAL A 120 -1.27 -3.54 -10.25
CA VAL A 120 -0.72 -2.63 -9.24
C VAL A 120 -1.75 -1.63 -8.72
N VAL A 121 -1.63 -1.25 -7.44
CA VAL A 121 -2.34 -0.12 -6.84
C VAL A 121 -1.44 0.60 -5.85
N SER A 122 -1.63 1.91 -5.69
CA SER A 122 -0.96 2.68 -4.65
C SER A 122 -1.65 2.53 -3.31
N ALA A 123 -0.85 2.61 -2.24
CA ALA A 123 -1.32 2.76 -0.86
C ALA A 123 -0.50 3.84 -0.16
N TYR A 124 -1.07 4.41 0.89
CA TYR A 124 -0.44 5.45 1.69
C TYR A 124 -0.50 5.11 3.17
N GLY A 125 0.56 5.47 3.84
CA GLY A 125 0.75 5.39 5.26
C GLY A 125 2.23 5.58 5.61
N MET A 126 2.55 5.56 6.88
CA MET A 126 3.87 5.81 7.42
C MET A 126 4.15 4.89 8.61
N SER A 127 5.34 4.93 9.18
CA SER A 127 5.69 4.07 10.32
C SER A 127 4.77 4.28 11.51
N GLU A 128 4.41 5.51 11.79
CA GLU A 128 3.51 5.91 12.87
C GLU A 128 2.07 5.42 12.68
N THR A 129 1.69 5.11 11.45
CA THR A 129 0.35 4.58 11.14
C THR A 129 0.31 3.06 11.02
N CYS A 130 1.43 2.37 11.20
CA CYS A 130 1.60 0.91 11.36
C CYS A 130 1.13 0.01 10.20
N PRO A 131 1.40 0.26 8.94
CA PRO A 131 1.70 1.51 8.25
C PRO A 131 0.47 2.12 7.56
N PHE A 132 -0.67 1.43 7.53
CA PHE A 132 -1.74 1.58 6.55
C PHE A 132 -2.77 2.65 6.94
N LEU A 133 -3.02 3.57 6.03
CA LEU A 133 -4.15 4.50 6.09
C LEU A 133 -5.08 4.35 4.90
N THR A 134 -4.55 4.44 3.68
CA THR A 134 -5.38 4.44 2.47
C THR A 134 -4.86 3.49 1.40
N ILE A 135 -5.75 3.08 0.50
CA ILE A 135 -5.39 2.30 -0.68
C ILE A 135 -6.25 2.72 -1.87
N ALA A 136 -5.64 2.73 -3.06
CA ALA A 136 -6.35 3.01 -4.30
C ALA A 136 -7.42 1.96 -4.55
N GLN A 137 -8.64 2.43 -4.81
CA GLN A 137 -9.79 1.59 -5.11
C GLN A 137 -10.31 1.93 -6.51
N ILE A 138 -10.67 0.90 -7.25
CA ILE A 138 -11.33 1.06 -8.55
C ILE A 138 -12.78 0.66 -8.35
N PRO A 139 -13.71 1.62 -8.36
CA PRO A 139 -15.13 1.33 -8.25
C PRO A 139 -15.58 0.36 -9.36
N SER A 140 -16.60 -0.45 -9.08
CA SER A 140 -17.12 -1.43 -10.05
C SER A 140 -17.58 -0.78 -11.36
N GLU A 141 -18.22 0.37 -11.26
CA GLU A 141 -18.68 1.19 -12.38
C GLU A 141 -17.51 1.72 -13.24
N ALA A 142 -16.37 2.01 -12.62
CA ALA A 142 -15.19 2.50 -13.32
C ALA A 142 -14.41 1.40 -14.06
N ARG A 143 -14.74 0.12 -13.90
CA ARG A 143 -14.03 -0.98 -14.59
C ARG A 143 -14.14 -0.91 -16.11
N LYS A 144 -15.16 -0.23 -16.62
CA LYS A 144 -15.37 0.03 -18.07
C LYS A 144 -14.72 1.32 -18.54
N SER A 145 -14.08 2.10 -17.66
CA SER A 145 -13.39 3.35 -18.01
C SER A 145 -12.18 3.10 -18.90
N SER A 146 -11.72 4.16 -19.56
CA SER A 146 -10.52 4.11 -20.36
C SER A 146 -9.29 3.69 -19.54
N GLN A 147 -8.30 3.11 -20.19
CA GLN A 147 -7.07 2.68 -19.53
C GLN A 147 -6.36 3.84 -18.82
N ARG A 148 -6.38 5.03 -19.44
CA ARG A 148 -5.81 6.24 -18.86
C ARG A 148 -6.48 6.63 -17.54
N GLU A 149 -7.80 6.51 -17.45
CA GLU A 149 -8.56 6.76 -16.23
C GLU A 149 -8.28 5.71 -15.15
N LEU A 150 -8.22 4.43 -15.54
CA LEU A 150 -7.86 3.36 -14.62
C LEU A 150 -6.46 3.55 -14.03
N ILE A 151 -5.47 3.92 -14.83
CA ILE A 151 -4.12 4.23 -14.35
C ILE A 151 -4.15 5.44 -13.40
N LYS A 152 -4.88 6.50 -13.74
CA LYS A 152 -5.06 7.65 -12.84
C LYS A 152 -5.63 7.25 -11.48
N MET A 153 -6.61 6.34 -11.45
CA MET A 153 -7.20 5.84 -10.19
C MET A 153 -6.20 4.99 -9.39
N ARG A 154 -5.47 4.10 -10.06
CA ARG A 154 -4.48 3.20 -9.45
C ARG A 154 -3.30 3.92 -8.80
N THR A 155 -2.94 5.09 -9.32
CA THR A 155 -1.80 5.88 -8.84
C THR A 155 -2.15 6.94 -7.81
N LYS A 156 -3.43 7.11 -7.47
CA LYS A 156 -3.84 7.94 -6.33
C LYS A 156 -3.59 7.19 -5.01
N THR A 157 -3.39 7.92 -3.93
CA THR A 157 -3.26 7.37 -2.57
C THR A 157 -4.52 6.62 -2.12
N GLY A 158 -5.68 6.92 -2.72
CA GLY A 158 -6.89 6.13 -2.58
C GLY A 158 -7.85 6.62 -1.51
N LYS A 159 -8.60 5.68 -0.94
CA LYS A 159 -9.60 5.93 0.10
C LYS A 159 -9.15 5.34 1.43
N PRO A 160 -9.60 5.90 2.56
CA PRO A 160 -9.33 5.33 3.88
C PRO A 160 -9.75 3.86 3.96
N GLY A 161 -8.94 3.07 4.65
CA GLY A 161 -9.31 1.71 5.00
C GLY A 161 -10.43 1.66 6.04
N PRO A 162 -11.05 0.50 6.26
CA PRO A 162 -11.99 0.33 7.36
C PRO A 162 -11.39 0.76 8.70
N LEU A 163 -12.17 1.39 9.56
CA LEU A 163 -11.79 1.93 10.86
C LEU A 163 -10.75 3.07 10.81
N VAL A 164 -10.42 3.59 9.64
CA VAL A 164 -9.61 4.79 9.49
C VAL A 164 -10.51 6.00 9.33
N ASP A 165 -10.48 6.89 10.32
CA ASP A 165 -11.02 8.24 10.22
C ASP A 165 -9.89 9.16 9.74
N LEU A 166 -10.01 9.65 8.51
CA LEU A 166 -8.99 10.46 7.84
C LEU A 166 -9.60 11.81 7.42
N ARG A 167 -8.88 12.86 7.77
CA ARG A 167 -9.26 14.24 7.43
C ARG A 167 -8.10 14.95 6.74
N VAL A 168 -8.42 15.94 5.91
CA VAL A 168 -7.47 16.94 5.41
C VAL A 168 -7.90 18.27 6.00
N VAL A 169 -7.01 18.91 6.76
CA VAL A 169 -7.35 20.08 7.56
C VAL A 169 -6.43 21.26 7.28
N ASP A 170 -6.96 22.46 7.45
CA ASP A 170 -6.18 23.71 7.42
C ASP A 170 -5.38 23.91 8.72
N GLU A 171 -4.67 25.02 8.82
CA GLU A 171 -3.89 25.42 10.01
C GLU A 171 -4.73 25.61 11.28
N ASN A 172 -6.05 25.78 11.14
CA ASN A 172 -7.01 25.93 12.24
C ASN A 172 -7.73 24.59 12.55
N TYR A 173 -7.25 23.44 12.03
CA TYR A 173 -7.85 22.11 12.17
C TYR A 173 -9.28 21.98 11.60
N LYS A 174 -9.67 22.86 10.69
CA LYS A 174 -10.94 22.76 9.97
C LYS A 174 -10.75 21.96 8.69
N ASP A 175 -11.73 21.13 8.36
CA ASP A 175 -11.73 20.37 7.11
C ASP A 175 -11.65 21.31 5.91
N VAL A 176 -10.72 21.05 5.00
CA VAL A 176 -10.63 21.75 3.73
C VAL A 176 -11.76 21.36 2.80
N VAL A 177 -12.11 22.24 1.88
CA VAL A 177 -13.13 21.96 0.87
C VAL A 177 -12.67 20.84 -0.07
N ARG A 178 -13.55 19.86 -0.33
CA ARG A 178 -13.25 18.71 -1.22
C ARG A 178 -13.49 19.06 -2.68
N ASP A 179 -12.69 19.98 -3.20
CA ASP A 179 -12.79 20.53 -4.56
C ASP A 179 -11.68 20.07 -5.51
N ASN A 180 -10.79 19.20 -5.06
CA ASN A 180 -9.56 18.77 -5.73
C ASN A 180 -8.54 19.89 -6.00
N LYS A 181 -8.59 20.98 -5.23
CA LYS A 181 -7.69 22.15 -5.33
C LYS A 181 -7.21 22.59 -3.96
N SER A 182 -8.12 22.63 -2.98
CA SER A 182 -7.81 23.01 -1.60
C SER A 182 -6.89 21.96 -0.99
N THR A 183 -5.83 22.41 -0.32
CA THR A 183 -4.83 21.54 0.30
C THR A 183 -4.78 21.75 1.79
N GLY A 184 -4.36 20.75 2.54
CA GLY A 184 -4.20 20.82 3.98
C GLY A 184 -3.37 19.66 4.49
N GLU A 185 -3.14 19.61 5.80
CA GLU A 185 -2.46 18.47 6.42
C GLU A 185 -3.39 17.27 6.50
N ILE A 186 -2.85 16.09 6.18
CA ILE A 186 -3.53 14.81 6.40
C ILE A 186 -3.41 14.46 7.89
N ILE A 187 -4.55 14.29 8.57
CA ILE A 187 -4.61 13.80 9.93
C ILE A 187 -5.47 12.54 10.01
N ALA A 188 -5.17 11.65 10.94
CA ALA A 188 -5.86 10.36 10.99
C ALA A 188 -6.12 9.85 12.41
N ARG A 189 -7.15 9.00 12.51
CA ARG A 189 -7.41 8.11 13.65
C ARG A 189 -7.62 6.69 13.16
N ALA A 190 -7.02 5.72 13.85
CA ALA A 190 -7.33 4.31 13.68
C ALA A 190 -6.88 3.54 14.94
N PRO A 191 -7.46 2.36 15.24
CA PRO A 191 -7.14 1.62 16.47
C PRO A 191 -5.70 1.11 16.56
N TRP A 192 -4.95 1.10 15.45
CA TRP A 192 -3.59 0.56 15.37
C TRP A 192 -2.48 1.61 15.28
N LEU A 193 -2.81 2.90 15.30
CA LEU A 193 -1.79 3.96 15.22
C LEU A 193 -0.87 3.93 16.44
N THR A 194 0.37 4.39 16.27
CA THR A 194 1.31 4.47 17.41
C THR A 194 0.78 5.42 18.49
N ASN A 195 1.07 5.10 19.74
CA ASN A 195 0.74 5.99 20.85
C ASN A 195 1.74 7.16 21.00
N GLY A 196 2.88 7.09 20.32
CA GLY A 196 3.92 8.10 20.38
C GLY A 196 5.33 7.54 20.21
N TYR A 197 6.32 8.39 20.44
CA TYR A 197 7.75 8.07 20.33
C TYR A 197 8.32 7.69 21.70
N ILE A 198 9.17 6.66 21.72
CA ILE A 198 9.83 6.20 22.96
C ILE A 198 10.77 7.30 23.43
N LYS A 199 10.64 7.67 24.72
CA LYS A 199 11.46 8.70 25.39
C LYS A 199 11.38 10.10 24.80
N ASP A 200 10.41 10.37 23.91
CA ASP A 200 10.16 11.70 23.35
C ASP A 200 8.71 12.12 23.58
N LYS A 201 8.44 12.67 24.77
CA LYS A 201 7.11 13.13 25.15
C LYS A 201 6.65 14.33 24.35
N GLN A 202 7.59 15.22 23.96
CA GLN A 202 7.25 16.42 23.21
C GLN A 202 6.80 16.07 21.80
N ALA A 203 7.59 15.30 21.06
CA ALA A 203 7.20 14.83 19.72
C ALA A 203 5.91 14.00 19.75
N SER A 204 5.73 13.16 20.80
CA SER A 204 4.49 12.39 20.97
C SER A 204 3.25 13.25 21.18
N LYS A 205 3.38 14.37 21.92
CA LYS A 205 2.29 15.32 22.12
C LYS A 205 1.95 16.08 20.83
N GLU A 206 2.95 16.42 20.06
CA GLU A 206 2.76 17.09 18.75
C GLU A 206 2.11 16.13 17.74
N LEU A 207 2.57 14.88 17.70
CA LEU A 207 1.99 13.85 16.85
C LEU A 207 0.48 13.67 17.05
N TRP A 208 -0.01 13.81 18.29
CA TRP A 208 -1.42 13.58 18.68
C TRP A 208 -2.19 14.86 19.02
N LYS A 209 -1.80 15.98 18.45
CA LYS A 209 -2.46 17.26 18.68
C LYS A 209 -3.94 17.22 18.23
N GLY A 210 -4.84 17.80 19.02
CA GLY A 210 -6.28 17.80 18.69
C GLY A 210 -6.95 16.41 18.66
N GLY A 211 -6.27 15.36 19.17
CA GLY A 211 -6.80 14.00 19.21
C GLY A 211 -6.77 13.24 17.90
N TYR A 212 -6.04 13.71 16.90
CA TYR A 212 -5.70 13.03 15.66
C TYR A 212 -4.18 12.89 15.55
N LEU A 213 -3.72 11.84 14.90
CA LEU A 213 -2.33 11.70 14.50
C LEU A 213 -2.06 12.64 13.32
N HIS A 214 -1.09 13.53 13.49
CA HIS A 214 -0.61 14.45 12.47
C HIS A 214 0.47 13.78 11.62
N THR A 215 0.25 13.70 10.31
CA THR A 215 1.18 12.99 9.43
C THR A 215 2.32 13.89 8.94
N GLY A 216 2.11 15.20 8.93
CA GLY A 216 3.01 16.16 8.30
C GLY A 216 2.93 16.15 6.77
N ASP A 217 2.12 15.28 6.18
CA ASP A 217 1.93 15.21 4.73
C ASP A 217 0.76 16.09 4.29
N VAL A 218 0.89 16.67 3.10
CA VAL A 218 -0.13 17.52 2.47
C VAL A 218 -1.01 16.69 1.54
N GLY A 219 -2.34 16.85 1.68
CA GLY A 219 -3.35 16.18 0.88
C GLY A 219 -4.26 17.14 0.12
#